data_dfcfdb530dc70cbf0346a51e56a17576
#
_entry.id   dfcfdb530dc70cbf0346a51e56a17576
#
_cell.length_a   1.000
_cell.length_b   1.000
_cell.length_c   1.000
_cell.angle_alpha   90.00
_cell.angle_beta   90.00
_cell.angle_gamma   90.00
#
_symmetry.space_group_name_H-M   'P 1'
#
loop_
_entity.id
_entity.type
_entity.pdbx_description
1 polymer ?
#
loop_
_entity_poly.entity_id
_entity_poly.type
_entity_poly.pdbx_seq_one_letter_code
_entity_poly.pdbx_strand_id
1 'polypeptide(L)'
;MWGIIATWRMAVEGISEASHILQEKGDAGDAIETAIKAVEDFPYYKSVGYGGLPNEEMEVELDAAYMDGNTLSIGAVAAIKDFANPVSIARRLSKENFSWRRG
;
A
#
# COMPACT_ATOMS: atom_id res chain seq x y z
N MET A 1 6.94 -3.84 21.83
CA MET A 1 6.36 -5.04 21.18
C MET A 1 5.69 -4.62 19.88
N TRP A 2 5.81 -5.44 18.84
CA TRP A 2 5.20 -5.14 17.56
C TRP A 2 4.75 -6.43 16.89
N GLY A 3 3.90 -6.28 15.89
CA GLY A 3 3.45 -7.39 15.07
C GLY A 3 3.07 -6.89 13.70
N ILE A 4 3.05 -7.78 12.72
CA ILE A 4 2.62 -7.46 11.37
C ILE A 4 1.93 -8.69 10.80
N ILE A 5 0.86 -8.46 10.04
CA ILE A 5 0.09 -9.54 9.44
C ILE A 5 -0.27 -9.17 8.01
N ALA A 6 -0.27 -10.16 7.14
CA ALA A 6 -0.70 -10.00 5.76
C ALA A 6 -1.50 -11.23 5.35
N THR A 7 -2.30 -11.09 4.30
CA THR A 7 -3.27 -12.12 3.95
C THR A 7 -2.80 -13.11 2.89
N TRP A 8 -1.97 -12.71 1.97
CA TRP A 8 -1.61 -13.58 0.84
C TRP A 8 -0.15 -13.98 0.88
N ARG A 9 0.13 -15.18 0.33
CA ARG A 9 1.49 -15.70 0.26
C ARG A 9 2.45 -14.75 -0.46
N MET A 10 1.97 -14.03 -1.46
CA MET A 10 2.82 -13.11 -2.21
C MET A 10 3.35 -11.97 -1.35
N ALA A 11 2.85 -11.80 -0.13
CA ALA A 11 3.33 -10.76 0.77
C ALA A 11 4.55 -11.20 1.60
N VAL A 12 5.03 -12.44 1.48
CA VAL A 12 6.08 -12.97 2.36
C VAL A 12 7.36 -12.13 2.32
N GLU A 13 7.83 -11.80 1.13
CA GLU A 13 9.08 -11.04 1.01
C GLU A 13 8.92 -9.63 1.57
N GLY A 14 7.77 -9.02 1.32
CA GLY A 14 7.48 -7.70 1.86
C GLY A 14 7.39 -7.69 3.37
N ILE A 15 6.76 -8.71 3.95
CA ILE A 15 6.68 -8.86 5.40
C ILE A 15 8.08 -9.01 6.00
N SER A 16 8.93 -9.78 5.35
CA SER A 16 10.30 -9.96 5.82
C SER A 16 11.06 -8.63 5.87
N GLU A 17 10.97 -7.82 4.82
CA GLU A 17 11.60 -6.50 4.80
C GLU A 17 10.99 -5.58 5.85
N ALA A 18 9.67 -5.57 5.97
CA ALA A 18 8.97 -4.72 6.91
C ALA A 18 9.34 -5.04 8.36
N SER A 19 9.58 -6.33 8.65
CA SER A 19 9.94 -6.72 10.01
C SER A 19 11.27 -6.11 10.46
N HIS A 20 12.21 -5.90 9.54
CA HIS A 20 13.47 -5.25 9.88
C HIS A 20 13.24 -3.79 10.32
N ILE A 21 12.32 -3.10 9.66
CA ILE A 21 11.98 -1.74 10.02
C ILE A 21 11.43 -1.71 11.46
N LEU A 22 10.54 -2.66 11.78
CA LEU A 22 9.95 -2.71 13.10
C LEU A 22 10.96 -3.11 14.17
N GLN A 23 11.88 -4.02 13.85
CA GLN A 23 12.93 -4.43 14.78
C GLN A 23 13.86 -3.26 15.12
N GLU A 24 14.04 -2.34 14.19
CA GLU A 24 14.88 -1.16 14.39
C GLU A 24 14.08 0.02 14.91
N LYS A 25 12.90 -0.24 15.45
CA LYS A 25 12.02 0.76 16.05
C LYS A 25 11.48 1.77 15.04
N GLY A 26 11.37 1.33 13.80
CA GLY A 26 10.77 2.16 12.77
C GLY A 26 9.25 2.25 12.91
N ASP A 27 8.68 3.14 12.13
CA ASP A 27 7.25 3.45 12.12
C ASP A 27 6.46 2.31 11.49
N ALA A 28 5.31 1.98 12.06
CA ALA A 28 4.41 0.97 11.50
C ALA A 28 3.97 1.36 10.09
N GLY A 29 3.75 2.63 9.83
CA GLY A 29 3.37 3.10 8.49
C GLY A 29 4.46 2.82 7.47
N ASP A 30 5.73 3.05 7.84
CA ASP A 30 6.85 2.76 6.95
C ASP A 30 6.95 1.25 6.68
N ALA A 31 6.71 0.44 7.69
CA ALA A 31 6.75 -1.02 7.54
C ALA A 31 5.67 -1.51 6.58
N ILE A 32 4.45 -1.01 6.75
CA ILE A 32 3.32 -1.40 5.91
C ILE A 32 3.54 -0.95 4.46
N GLU A 33 3.97 0.27 4.28
CA GLU A 33 4.22 0.78 2.93
C GLU A 33 5.31 -0.04 2.23
N THR A 34 6.37 -0.37 2.93
CA THR A 34 7.45 -1.20 2.39
C THR A 34 6.93 -2.57 1.96
N ALA A 35 6.12 -3.21 2.82
CA ALA A 35 5.58 -4.52 2.52
C ALA A 35 4.69 -4.50 1.28
N ILE A 36 3.84 -3.49 1.17
CA ILE A 36 2.90 -3.39 0.05
C ILE A 36 3.63 -3.05 -1.25
N LYS A 37 4.60 -2.13 -1.19
CA LYS A 37 5.38 -1.77 -2.38
C LYS A 37 6.12 -2.97 -2.94
N ALA A 38 6.62 -3.86 -2.10
CA ALA A 38 7.31 -5.06 -2.57
C ALA A 38 6.39 -5.91 -3.45
N VAL A 39 5.11 -5.98 -3.10
CA VAL A 39 4.14 -6.72 -3.91
C VAL A 39 3.77 -5.93 -5.17
N GLU A 40 3.52 -4.63 -5.02
CA GLU A 40 3.14 -3.78 -6.14
C GLU A 40 4.20 -3.74 -7.24
N ASP A 41 5.47 -3.78 -6.84
CA ASP A 41 6.58 -3.67 -7.78
C ASP A 41 6.91 -4.99 -8.51
N PHE A 42 6.37 -6.10 -8.04
CA PHE A 42 6.71 -7.40 -8.61
C PHE A 42 5.89 -7.66 -9.87
N PRO A 43 6.54 -7.74 -11.05
CA PRO A 43 5.79 -7.76 -12.32
C PRO A 43 5.01 -9.05 -12.58
N TYR A 44 5.32 -10.12 -11.86
CA TYR A 44 4.65 -11.41 -12.08
C TYR A 44 3.41 -11.61 -11.22
N TYR A 45 3.12 -10.70 -10.28
CA TYR A 45 1.88 -10.77 -9.54
C TYR A 45 0.77 -10.10 -10.35
N LYS A 46 -0.33 -10.83 -10.58
CA LYS A 46 -1.38 -10.40 -11.49
C LYS A 46 -2.54 -9.70 -10.81
N SER A 47 -2.53 -9.63 -9.49
CA SER A 47 -3.66 -9.07 -8.73
C SER A 47 -3.44 -7.62 -8.31
N VAL A 48 -2.21 -7.15 -8.28
CA VAL A 48 -1.89 -5.82 -7.78
C VAL A 48 -0.72 -5.20 -8.54
N GLY A 49 -0.63 -3.89 -8.49
CA GLY A 49 0.54 -3.13 -8.88
C GLY A 49 0.97 -3.28 -10.32
N TYR A 50 2.27 -3.23 -10.52
CA TYR A 50 2.90 -3.23 -11.85
C TYR A 50 2.47 -4.41 -12.71
N GLY A 51 2.34 -5.60 -12.11
CA GLY A 51 1.93 -6.80 -12.83
C GLY A 51 0.43 -7.00 -12.93
N GLY A 52 -0.37 -6.02 -12.52
CA GLY A 52 -1.81 -6.12 -12.50
C GLY A 52 -2.44 -6.36 -13.87
N LEU A 53 -3.61 -6.97 -13.88
CA LEU A 53 -4.32 -7.23 -15.13
C LEU A 53 -4.85 -5.93 -15.72
N PRO A 54 -4.69 -5.72 -17.02
CA PRO A 54 -5.18 -4.49 -17.66
C PRO A 54 -6.69 -4.50 -17.80
N ASN A 55 -7.27 -3.31 -17.98
CA ASN A 55 -8.68 -3.15 -18.29
C ASN A 55 -8.93 -3.36 -19.79
N GLU A 56 -10.16 -3.10 -20.24
CA GLU A 56 -10.53 -3.29 -21.64
C GLU A 56 -9.73 -2.43 -22.61
N GLU A 57 -9.19 -1.31 -22.14
CA GLU A 57 -8.38 -0.41 -22.95
C GLU A 57 -6.90 -0.78 -22.89
N MET A 58 -6.58 -1.94 -22.31
CA MET A 58 -5.21 -2.42 -22.16
C MET A 58 -4.37 -1.54 -21.22
N GLU A 59 -5.02 -0.85 -20.31
CA GLU A 59 -4.36 -0.05 -19.30
C GLU A 59 -4.50 -0.70 -17.94
N VAL A 60 -3.45 -0.63 -17.13
CA VAL A 60 -3.49 -1.12 -15.74
C VAL A 60 -4.00 0.02 -14.86
N GLU A 61 -5.12 -0.22 -14.18
CA GLU A 61 -5.66 0.71 -13.20
C GLU A 61 -5.52 0.09 -11.82
N LEU A 62 -5.13 0.90 -10.86
CA LEU A 62 -4.74 0.41 -9.54
C LEU A 62 -5.54 1.12 -8.45
N ASP A 63 -5.77 0.37 -7.38
CA ASP A 63 -6.45 0.87 -6.19
C ASP A 63 -5.55 0.67 -4.98
N ALA A 64 -5.69 1.54 -4.00
CA ALA A 64 -5.01 1.37 -2.71
C ALA A 64 -5.73 2.15 -1.63
N ALA A 65 -5.57 1.70 -0.39
CA ALA A 65 -6.08 2.42 0.77
C ALA A 65 -5.10 2.27 1.92
N TYR A 66 -5.08 3.28 2.78
CA TYR A 66 -4.21 3.29 3.94
C TYR A 66 -4.94 3.97 5.10
N MET A 67 -4.78 3.41 6.29
CA MET A 67 -5.36 4.00 7.49
C MET A 67 -4.33 4.05 8.60
N ASP A 68 -4.26 5.20 9.27
CA ASP A 68 -3.43 5.37 10.46
C ASP A 68 -4.33 5.19 11.68
N GLY A 69 -4.06 4.16 12.48
CA GLY A 69 -4.90 3.84 13.64
C GLY A 69 -4.80 4.86 14.77
N ASN A 70 -3.71 5.61 14.86
CA ASN A 70 -3.57 6.62 15.91
C ASN A 70 -4.46 7.84 15.66
N THR A 71 -4.58 8.23 14.41
CA THR A 71 -5.35 9.43 14.05
C THR A 71 -6.69 9.09 13.41
N LEU A 72 -6.89 7.82 13.03
CA LEU A 72 -8.04 7.36 12.27
C LEU A 72 -8.16 8.05 10.92
N SER A 73 -7.04 8.54 10.39
CA SER A 73 -7.00 9.13 9.06
C SER A 73 -6.96 8.05 7.99
N ILE A 74 -7.71 8.25 6.93
CA ILE A 74 -7.75 7.34 5.80
C ILE A 74 -7.36 8.07 4.54
N GLY A 75 -6.58 7.41 3.68
CA GLY A 75 -6.36 7.85 2.32
C GLY A 75 -6.67 6.70 1.39
N ALA A 76 -7.25 7.00 0.25
CA ALA A 76 -7.61 5.97 -0.72
C ALA A 76 -7.52 6.53 -2.13
N VAL A 77 -7.16 5.68 -3.06
CA VAL A 77 -7.18 5.99 -4.49
C VAL A 77 -7.80 4.81 -5.23
N ALA A 78 -8.47 5.11 -6.33
CA ALA A 78 -9.12 4.08 -7.13
C ALA A 78 -8.91 4.39 -8.61
N ALA A 79 -8.69 3.33 -9.38
CA ALA A 79 -8.59 3.40 -10.84
C ALA A 79 -7.52 4.39 -11.32
N ILE A 80 -6.42 4.52 -10.57
CA ILE A 80 -5.33 5.42 -11.00
C ILE A 80 -4.41 4.71 -11.98
N LYS A 81 -3.79 5.49 -12.86
CA LYS A 81 -2.86 5.01 -13.88
C LYS A 81 -1.55 5.75 -13.76
N ASP A 82 -0.51 5.18 -14.37
CA ASP A 82 0.80 5.83 -14.48
C ASP A 82 1.53 6.04 -13.16
N PHE A 83 1.14 5.27 -12.14
CA PHE A 83 1.83 5.28 -10.83
C PHE A 83 2.20 3.86 -10.46
N ALA A 84 3.44 3.66 -10.05
CA ALA A 84 3.93 2.34 -9.69
C ALA A 84 3.43 1.88 -8.31
N ASN A 85 3.29 2.81 -7.39
CA ASN A 85 2.97 2.48 -6.00
C ASN A 85 1.78 3.27 -5.48
N PRO A 86 0.56 2.82 -5.78
CA PRO A 86 -0.63 3.52 -5.30
C PRO A 86 -0.72 3.58 -3.78
N VAL A 87 -0.13 2.62 -3.04
CA VAL A 87 -0.14 2.67 -1.58
C VAL A 87 0.55 3.93 -1.06
N SER A 88 1.62 4.38 -1.71
CA SER A 88 2.32 5.58 -1.28
C SER A 88 1.45 6.82 -1.43
N ILE A 89 0.64 6.87 -2.48
CA ILE A 89 -0.30 7.96 -2.69
C ILE A 89 -1.40 7.92 -1.63
N ALA A 90 -1.95 6.74 -1.37
CA ALA A 90 -2.99 6.58 -0.36
C ALA A 90 -2.49 7.01 1.01
N ARG A 91 -1.26 6.63 1.38
CA ARG A 91 -0.67 7.03 2.64
C ARG A 91 -0.49 8.54 2.72
N ARG A 92 -0.03 9.16 1.63
CA ARG A 92 0.13 10.61 1.57
C ARG A 92 -1.20 11.32 1.79
N LEU A 93 -2.25 10.84 1.14
CA LEU A 93 -3.57 11.42 1.29
C LEU A 93 -4.07 11.32 2.73
N SER A 94 -3.79 10.21 3.41
CA SER A 94 -4.21 10.05 4.80
C SER A 94 -3.58 11.11 5.69
N LYS A 95 -2.34 11.51 5.41
CA LYS A 95 -1.62 12.49 6.20
C LYS A 95 -2.12 13.91 5.97
N GLU A 96 -2.74 14.17 4.84
CA GLU A 96 -3.15 15.53 4.51
C GLU A 96 -4.48 15.93 5.12
N ASN A 97 -5.20 14.95 5.69
CA ASN A 97 -6.38 15.25 6.48
C ASN A 97 -7.45 16.03 5.71
N PHE A 98 -7.82 15.53 4.54
CA PHE A 98 -8.75 16.20 3.67
C PHE A 98 -10.14 16.33 4.28
N SER A 99 -10.80 17.44 3.96
CA SER A 99 -12.13 17.73 4.48
C SER A 99 -13.19 16.74 3.99
N TRP A 100 -12.96 16.04 2.90
CA TRP A 100 -13.92 15.07 2.38
C TRP A 100 -14.33 14.04 3.43
N ARG A 101 -13.47 13.78 4.39
CA ARG A 101 -13.74 12.77 5.41
C ARG A 101 -14.92 13.14 6.29
N ARG A 102 -15.29 14.39 6.28
CA ARG A 102 -16.36 14.90 7.14
C ARG A 102 -17.69 15.00 6.42
N GLY A 103 -17.67 14.87 5.12
CA GLY A 103 -18.86 15.08 4.33
C GLY A 103 -19.49 13.83 3.85
#